data_ab8454545c5c73d6334528469f765c08
#
_entry.id   ab8454545c5c73d6334528469f765c08
#
_cell.length_a   1.000
_cell.length_b   1.000
_cell.length_c   1.000
_cell.angle_alpha   90.00
_cell.angle_beta   90.00
_cell.angle_gamma   90.00
#
_symmetry.space_group_name_H-M   'P 1'
#
loop_
_entity.id
_entity.type
_entity.pdbx_description
1 polymer ?
#
loop_
_entity_poly.entity_id
_entity_poly.type
_entity_poly.pdbx_seq_one_letter_code
_entity_poly.pdbx_strand_id
1 'polypeptide(L)'
;MIHKGHLKEGKSLLAPYLPTTSSTSPYSEGGALYGLGIIHANHGEGITQYLLSALNEHAASETIQHGACLGLGVAGMASGNRAIFNSLADVLNSDRAVAGEAAGIAIGLVMLGTGDEQALNLLIPYAHNTQHEKIIRGIAMGIALVMYAKEAKADSLIEQLLQDKVPIFLRAHSAILS
;
A
#
# COMPACT_ATOMS: atom_id res chain seq x y z
N MET A 1 -2.32 -14.70 -17.11
CA MET A 1 -1.15 -14.06 -17.76
C MET A 1 -1.19 -12.57 -17.41
N ILE A 2 -0.10 -12.03 -16.92
CA ILE A 2 -0.01 -10.59 -16.56
C ILE A 2 0.30 -9.81 -17.83
N HIS A 3 -0.58 -8.89 -18.21
CA HIS A 3 -0.40 -8.00 -19.37
C HIS A 3 0.48 -6.78 -19.01
N LYS A 4 1.60 -7.00 -18.31
CA LYS A 4 2.52 -5.92 -17.94
C LYS A 4 3.00 -5.17 -19.18
N GLY A 5 2.88 -3.85 -19.16
CA GLY A 5 3.30 -2.99 -20.27
C GLY A 5 2.26 -2.80 -21.40
N HIS A 6 1.13 -3.50 -21.37
CA HIS A 6 0.02 -3.27 -22.30
C HIS A 6 -0.85 -2.09 -21.80
N LEU A 7 -0.23 -0.90 -21.68
CA LEU A 7 -0.81 0.24 -20.98
C LEU A 7 -2.10 0.76 -21.61
N LYS A 8 -2.22 0.71 -22.94
CA LYS A 8 -3.40 1.21 -23.68
C LYS A 8 -4.59 0.27 -23.53
N GLU A 9 -4.34 -1.03 -23.56
CA GLU A 9 -5.36 -2.08 -23.49
C GLU A 9 -5.73 -2.46 -22.05
N GLY A 10 -4.87 -2.17 -21.07
CA GLY A 10 -5.03 -2.64 -19.69
C GLY A 10 -6.40 -2.33 -19.08
N LYS A 11 -6.89 -1.11 -19.23
CA LYS A 11 -8.18 -0.69 -18.70
C LYS A 11 -9.34 -1.38 -19.45
N SER A 12 -9.25 -1.54 -20.76
CA SER A 12 -10.31 -2.22 -21.53
C SER A 12 -10.38 -3.73 -21.27
N LEU A 13 -9.22 -4.37 -21.02
CA LEU A 13 -9.15 -5.79 -20.66
C LEU A 13 -9.81 -6.07 -19.30
N LEU A 14 -9.67 -5.16 -18.35
CA LEU A 14 -10.23 -5.31 -17.02
C LEU A 14 -11.59 -4.64 -16.84
N ALA A 15 -12.10 -3.92 -17.85
CA ALA A 15 -13.36 -3.18 -17.77
C ALA A 15 -14.54 -3.98 -17.21
N PRO A 16 -14.75 -5.27 -17.52
CA PRO A 16 -15.85 -6.06 -16.96
C PRO A 16 -15.75 -6.30 -15.44
N TYR A 17 -14.57 -6.10 -14.85
CA TYR A 17 -14.27 -6.39 -13.46
C TYR A 17 -14.01 -5.13 -12.63
N LEU A 18 -13.88 -3.96 -13.27
CA LEU A 18 -13.67 -2.69 -12.59
C LEU A 18 -14.94 -2.24 -11.87
N PRO A 19 -14.81 -1.46 -10.78
CA PRO A 19 -15.95 -0.89 -10.09
C PRO A 19 -16.85 -0.10 -11.05
N THR A 20 -18.11 -0.50 -11.12
CA THR A 20 -19.15 0.13 -11.93
C THR A 20 -20.46 0.17 -11.15
N THR A 21 -21.48 0.88 -11.68
CA THR A 21 -22.81 0.94 -11.08
C THR A 21 -23.57 -0.38 -11.08
N SER A 22 -23.17 -1.35 -11.90
CA SER A 22 -23.68 -2.72 -11.89
C SER A 22 -22.69 -3.61 -11.17
N SER A 23 -22.87 -3.70 -9.85
CA SER A 23 -21.95 -4.39 -8.93
C SER A 23 -21.69 -5.84 -9.35
N THR A 24 -20.43 -6.15 -9.58
CA THR A 24 -19.93 -7.52 -9.55
C THR A 24 -19.67 -7.94 -8.08
N SER A 25 -18.48 -8.34 -7.73
CA SER A 25 -18.09 -8.65 -6.36
C SER A 25 -17.02 -7.65 -5.91
N PRO A 26 -17.04 -7.14 -4.67
CA PRO A 26 -15.97 -6.28 -4.15
C PRO A 26 -14.57 -6.90 -4.27
N TYR A 27 -14.47 -8.23 -4.21
CA TYR A 27 -13.21 -8.95 -4.42
C TYR A 27 -12.75 -8.89 -5.87
N SER A 28 -13.68 -9.01 -6.83
CA SER A 28 -13.39 -8.90 -8.26
C SER A 28 -12.94 -7.48 -8.59
N GLU A 29 -13.64 -6.49 -8.07
CA GLU A 29 -13.39 -5.07 -8.28
C GLU A 29 -12.04 -4.65 -7.69
N GLY A 30 -11.75 -5.03 -6.42
CA GLY A 30 -10.45 -4.80 -5.79
C GLY A 30 -9.33 -5.52 -6.53
N GLY A 31 -9.55 -6.78 -6.94
CA GLY A 31 -8.60 -7.55 -7.74
C GLY A 31 -8.30 -6.90 -9.10
N ALA A 32 -9.30 -6.32 -9.76
CA ALA A 32 -9.12 -5.63 -11.02
C ALA A 32 -8.32 -4.31 -10.86
N LEU A 33 -8.57 -3.54 -9.80
CA LEU A 33 -7.78 -2.33 -9.49
C LEU A 33 -6.32 -2.68 -9.21
N TYR A 34 -6.06 -3.74 -8.44
CA TYR A 34 -4.70 -4.24 -8.24
C TYR A 34 -4.07 -4.73 -9.55
N GLY A 35 -4.83 -5.47 -10.37
CA GLY A 35 -4.40 -5.91 -11.70
C GLY A 35 -4.00 -4.75 -12.61
N LEU A 36 -4.75 -3.64 -12.60
CA LEU A 36 -4.36 -2.42 -13.30
C LEU A 36 -3.03 -1.86 -12.82
N GLY A 37 -2.80 -1.85 -11.50
CA GLY A 37 -1.52 -1.45 -10.92
C GLY A 37 -0.37 -2.31 -11.43
N ILE A 38 -0.55 -3.64 -11.52
CA ILE A 38 0.47 -4.56 -12.04
C ILE A 38 0.74 -4.33 -13.53
N ILE A 39 -0.30 -4.10 -14.34
CA ILE A 39 -0.14 -3.79 -15.78
C ILE A 39 0.70 -2.52 -15.96
N HIS A 40 0.46 -1.52 -15.13
CA HIS A 40 1.12 -0.23 -15.14
C HIS A 40 2.33 -0.14 -14.18
N ALA A 41 2.88 -1.28 -13.73
CA ALA A 41 4.00 -1.29 -12.79
C ALA A 41 5.16 -0.43 -13.28
N ASN A 42 5.56 0.56 -12.48
CA ASN A 42 6.58 1.56 -12.81
C ASN A 42 6.27 2.45 -14.03
N HIS A 43 4.99 2.54 -14.42
CA HIS A 43 4.49 3.39 -15.51
C HIS A 43 3.18 4.07 -15.08
N GLY A 44 3.16 4.56 -13.83
CA GLY A 44 1.92 4.98 -13.16
C GLY A 44 1.25 6.23 -13.72
N GLU A 45 1.93 7.10 -14.48
CA GLU A 45 1.39 8.39 -14.93
C GLU A 45 0.00 8.29 -15.58
N GLY A 46 -0.23 7.27 -16.39
CA GLY A 46 -1.51 7.09 -17.11
C GLY A 46 -2.63 6.47 -16.28
N ILE A 47 -2.36 5.87 -15.12
CA ILE A 47 -3.36 5.14 -14.33
C ILE A 47 -3.54 5.67 -12.90
N THR A 48 -2.57 6.40 -12.39
CA THR A 48 -2.57 6.90 -11.00
C THR A 48 -3.83 7.69 -10.67
N GLN A 49 -4.25 8.62 -11.53
CA GLN A 49 -5.44 9.42 -11.31
C GLN A 49 -6.71 8.59 -11.23
N TYR A 50 -6.82 7.58 -12.09
CA TYR A 50 -7.96 6.66 -12.06
C TYR A 50 -8.00 5.82 -10.76
N LEU A 51 -6.84 5.30 -10.33
CA LEU A 51 -6.75 4.53 -9.09
C LEU A 51 -7.02 5.40 -7.85
N LEU A 52 -6.57 6.67 -7.84
CA LEU A 52 -6.88 7.64 -6.79
C LEU A 52 -8.38 7.95 -6.72
N SER A 53 -9.03 8.15 -7.87
CA SER A 53 -10.49 8.35 -7.93
C SER A 53 -11.22 7.12 -7.38
N ALA A 54 -10.86 5.92 -7.83
CA ALA A 54 -11.45 4.68 -7.36
C ALA A 54 -11.27 4.47 -5.85
N LEU A 55 -10.09 4.81 -5.30
CA LEU A 55 -9.81 4.74 -3.86
C LEU A 55 -10.78 5.60 -3.05
N ASN A 56 -11.07 6.81 -3.50
CA ASN A 56 -11.92 7.77 -2.82
C ASN A 56 -13.42 7.45 -3.01
N GLU A 57 -13.83 7.11 -4.23
CA GLU A 57 -15.23 6.82 -4.58
C GLU A 57 -15.74 5.55 -3.86
N HIS A 58 -14.87 4.59 -3.61
CA HIS A 58 -15.21 3.33 -2.95
C HIS A 58 -14.73 3.22 -1.51
N ALA A 59 -14.64 4.35 -0.81
CA ALA A 59 -14.20 4.43 0.57
C ALA A 59 -15.00 3.55 1.56
N ALA A 60 -16.24 3.22 1.25
CA ALA A 60 -17.10 2.36 2.06
C ALA A 60 -16.66 0.88 2.04
N SER A 61 -15.97 0.43 0.99
CA SER A 61 -15.56 -0.98 0.81
C SER A 61 -14.07 -1.17 1.08
N GLU A 62 -13.72 -1.79 2.20
CA GLU A 62 -12.32 -2.13 2.51
C GLU A 62 -11.66 -3.01 1.46
N THR A 63 -12.41 -3.95 0.88
CA THR A 63 -11.89 -4.88 -0.13
C THR A 63 -11.50 -4.14 -1.42
N ILE A 64 -12.31 -3.18 -1.86
CA ILE A 64 -12.01 -2.38 -3.04
C ILE A 64 -10.85 -1.44 -2.74
N GLN A 65 -10.86 -0.77 -1.58
CA GLN A 65 -9.75 0.07 -1.15
C GLN A 65 -8.43 -0.68 -1.03
N HIS A 66 -8.46 -1.92 -0.51
CA HIS A 66 -7.28 -2.78 -0.44
C HIS A 66 -6.65 -2.96 -1.82
N GLY A 67 -7.45 -3.32 -2.82
CA GLY A 67 -6.97 -3.50 -4.20
C GLY A 67 -6.46 -2.19 -4.82
N ALA A 68 -7.17 -1.07 -4.59
CA ALA A 68 -6.76 0.24 -5.07
C ALA A 68 -5.43 0.70 -4.43
N CYS A 69 -5.24 0.51 -3.11
CA CYS A 69 -3.99 0.81 -2.41
C CYS A 69 -2.81 0.02 -2.99
N LEU A 70 -2.94 -1.29 -3.11
CA LEU A 70 -1.89 -2.13 -3.70
C LEU A 70 -1.61 -1.75 -5.16
N GLY A 71 -2.68 -1.45 -5.93
CA GLY A 71 -2.56 -0.98 -7.31
C GLY A 71 -1.77 0.32 -7.42
N LEU A 72 -2.07 1.31 -6.56
CA LEU A 72 -1.34 2.58 -6.47
C LEU A 72 0.12 2.36 -6.05
N GLY A 73 0.36 1.48 -5.06
CA GLY A 73 1.71 1.16 -4.60
C GLY A 73 2.58 0.60 -5.72
N VAL A 74 2.06 -0.35 -6.50
CA VAL A 74 2.80 -0.99 -7.61
C VAL A 74 2.96 -0.04 -8.81
N ALA A 75 1.90 0.68 -9.20
CA ALA A 75 1.97 1.63 -10.31
C ALA A 75 2.92 2.80 -10.01
N GLY A 76 2.90 3.32 -8.78
CA GLY A 76 3.72 4.41 -8.30
C GLY A 76 5.03 3.99 -7.62
N MET A 77 5.48 2.75 -7.81
CA MET A 77 6.67 2.21 -7.13
C MET A 77 7.90 3.11 -7.32
N ALA A 78 8.58 3.42 -6.22
CA ALA A 78 9.77 4.25 -6.15
C ALA A 78 9.61 5.68 -6.74
N SER A 79 8.37 6.14 -6.91
CA SER A 79 8.10 7.49 -7.47
C SER A 79 8.30 8.61 -6.45
N GLY A 80 8.20 8.32 -5.15
CA GLY A 80 8.16 9.34 -4.11
C GLY A 80 6.97 10.30 -4.23
N ASN A 81 5.91 9.92 -4.95
CA ASN A 81 4.77 10.80 -5.26
C ASN A 81 3.96 11.13 -4.01
N ARG A 82 3.98 12.41 -3.63
CA ARG A 82 3.31 12.91 -2.41
C ARG A 82 1.79 12.86 -2.48
N ALA A 83 1.19 12.99 -3.64
CA ALA A 83 -0.26 12.89 -3.76
C ALA A 83 -0.74 11.46 -3.47
N ILE A 84 -0.02 10.45 -4.00
CA ILE A 84 -0.30 9.05 -3.71
C ILE A 84 -0.06 8.79 -2.21
N PHE A 85 1.09 9.22 -1.68
CA PHE A 85 1.42 9.07 -0.26
C PHE A 85 0.32 9.62 0.65
N ASN A 86 -0.15 10.85 0.42
CA ASN A 86 -1.17 11.47 1.25
C ASN A 86 -2.50 10.70 1.21
N SER A 87 -2.95 10.29 0.03
CA SER A 87 -4.18 9.49 -0.09
C SER A 87 -4.08 8.13 0.60
N LEU A 88 -2.91 7.48 0.55
CA LEU A 88 -2.67 6.23 1.28
C LEU A 88 -2.60 6.46 2.80
N ALA A 89 -2.02 7.57 3.26
CA ALA A 89 -2.01 7.96 4.66
C ALA A 89 -3.44 8.18 5.21
N ASP A 90 -4.33 8.79 4.42
CA ASP A 90 -5.73 8.96 4.80
C ASP A 90 -6.44 7.60 4.97
N VAL A 91 -6.17 6.64 4.08
CA VAL A 91 -6.69 5.27 4.24
C VAL A 91 -6.13 4.60 5.48
N LEU A 92 -4.83 4.72 5.74
CA LEU A 92 -4.20 4.18 6.95
C LEU A 92 -4.85 4.77 8.21
N ASN A 93 -5.06 6.10 8.24
CA ASN A 93 -5.67 6.81 9.36
C ASN A 93 -7.14 6.43 9.62
N SER A 94 -7.81 5.79 8.67
CA SER A 94 -9.17 5.25 8.90
C SER A 94 -9.19 4.03 9.84
N ASP A 95 -8.03 3.48 10.19
CA ASP A 95 -7.81 2.33 11.09
C ASP A 95 -8.64 1.09 10.75
N ARG A 96 -8.88 0.85 9.47
CA ARG A 96 -9.57 -0.36 8.99
C ARG A 96 -8.56 -1.43 8.63
N ALA A 97 -8.74 -2.63 9.22
CA ALA A 97 -7.72 -3.68 9.21
C ALA A 97 -7.24 -4.11 7.83
N VAL A 98 -8.16 -4.29 6.87
CA VAL A 98 -7.84 -4.80 5.53
C VAL A 98 -7.28 -3.70 4.63
N ALA A 99 -7.92 -2.53 4.62
CA ALA A 99 -7.47 -1.39 3.83
C ALA A 99 -6.16 -0.80 4.37
N GLY A 100 -6.02 -0.72 5.71
CA GLY A 100 -4.82 -0.19 6.37
C GLY A 100 -3.59 -1.06 6.17
N GLU A 101 -3.72 -2.40 6.15
CA GLU A 101 -2.62 -3.30 5.78
C GLU A 101 -2.08 -2.97 4.37
N ALA A 102 -2.98 -2.86 3.40
CA ALA A 102 -2.61 -2.53 2.02
C ALA A 102 -2.02 -1.12 1.90
N ALA A 103 -2.57 -0.15 2.65
CA ALA A 103 -2.07 1.22 2.66
C ALA A 103 -0.63 1.29 3.20
N GLY A 104 -0.32 0.58 4.30
CA GLY A 104 1.04 0.49 4.85
C GLY A 104 2.05 -0.07 3.85
N ILE A 105 1.71 -1.18 3.18
CA ILE A 105 2.54 -1.77 2.12
C ILE A 105 2.71 -0.79 0.95
N ALA A 106 1.61 -0.16 0.50
CA ALA A 106 1.61 0.74 -0.64
C ALA A 106 2.44 2.01 -0.40
N ILE A 107 2.40 2.57 0.82
CA ILE A 107 3.28 3.68 1.23
C ILE A 107 4.74 3.26 1.07
N GLY A 108 5.10 2.06 1.56
CA GLY A 108 6.43 1.52 1.40
C GLY A 108 6.87 1.37 -0.06
N LEU A 109 5.98 0.89 -0.93
CA LEU A 109 6.26 0.75 -2.37
C LEU A 109 6.48 2.10 -3.04
N VAL A 110 5.60 3.09 -2.80
CA VAL A 110 5.72 4.44 -3.39
C VAL A 110 7.00 5.13 -2.93
N MET A 111 7.37 4.97 -1.65
CA MET A 111 8.54 5.55 -1.01
C MET A 111 9.76 4.61 -1.01
N LEU A 112 9.78 3.60 -1.86
CA LEU A 112 10.81 2.57 -1.91
C LEU A 112 12.22 3.18 -2.00
N GLY A 113 13.07 2.83 -1.06
CA GLY A 113 14.47 3.23 -1.02
C GLY A 113 14.72 4.73 -0.82
N THR A 114 13.71 5.52 -0.44
CA THR A 114 13.89 6.97 -0.22
C THR A 114 14.51 7.28 1.14
N GLY A 115 14.25 6.45 2.16
CA GLY A 115 14.55 6.77 3.55
C GLY A 115 13.75 7.98 4.05
N ASP A 116 12.54 8.18 3.54
CA ASP A 116 11.71 9.36 3.77
C ASP A 116 11.28 9.48 5.24
N GLU A 117 11.72 10.54 5.90
CA GLU A 117 11.44 10.77 7.32
C GLU A 117 9.96 11.00 7.60
N GLN A 118 9.21 11.62 6.68
CA GLN A 118 7.77 11.83 6.86
C GLN A 118 7.02 10.50 6.83
N ALA A 119 7.41 9.58 5.95
CA ALA A 119 6.85 8.24 5.92
C ALA A 119 7.15 7.47 7.20
N LEU A 120 8.39 7.51 7.70
CA LEU A 120 8.78 6.85 8.95
C LEU A 120 8.06 7.45 10.15
N ASN A 121 7.97 8.80 10.23
CA ASN A 121 7.26 9.51 11.29
C ASN A 121 5.74 9.26 11.30
N LEU A 122 5.17 8.83 10.17
CA LEU A 122 3.78 8.35 10.11
C LEU A 122 3.69 6.89 10.56
N LEU A 123 4.48 6.01 9.93
CA LEU A 123 4.33 4.56 10.06
C LEU A 123 4.69 4.04 11.45
N ILE A 124 5.81 4.49 12.03
CA ILE A 124 6.32 3.97 13.31
C ILE A 124 5.34 4.25 14.46
N PRO A 125 4.94 5.52 14.72
CA PRO A 125 3.98 5.78 15.81
C PRO A 125 2.62 5.12 15.56
N TYR A 126 2.19 5.02 14.30
CA TYR A 126 0.93 4.37 13.98
C TYR A 126 0.93 2.89 14.35
N ALA A 127 2.02 2.18 14.07
CA ALA A 127 2.16 0.77 14.43
C ALA A 127 2.13 0.52 15.95
N HIS A 128 2.53 1.50 16.78
CA HIS A 128 2.41 1.42 18.23
C HIS A 128 0.98 1.64 18.73
N ASN A 129 0.19 2.43 18.03
CA ASN A 129 -1.12 2.88 18.48
C ASN A 129 -2.27 1.97 18.01
N THR A 130 -2.17 1.41 16.81
CA THR A 130 -3.23 0.54 16.26
C THR A 130 -3.31 -0.80 17.01
N GLN A 131 -4.54 -1.34 17.11
CA GLN A 131 -4.80 -2.68 17.65
C GLN A 131 -4.88 -3.75 16.55
N HIS A 132 -4.81 -3.36 15.29
CA HIS A 132 -4.96 -4.27 14.16
C HIS A 132 -3.61 -4.88 13.74
N GLU A 133 -3.39 -6.15 14.03
CA GLU A 133 -2.17 -6.87 13.66
C GLU A 133 -1.90 -6.86 12.15
N LYS A 134 -2.95 -6.87 11.32
CA LYS A 134 -2.82 -6.72 9.87
C LYS A 134 -2.15 -5.41 9.49
N ILE A 135 -2.58 -4.30 10.11
CA ILE A 135 -1.98 -2.98 9.87
C ILE A 135 -0.52 -2.97 10.31
N ILE A 136 -0.21 -3.51 11.50
CA ILE A 136 1.16 -3.60 12.03
C ILE A 136 2.05 -4.35 11.02
N ARG A 137 1.57 -5.47 10.48
CA ARG A 137 2.28 -6.27 9.48
C ARG A 137 2.51 -5.49 8.17
N GLY A 138 1.48 -4.80 7.68
CA GLY A 138 1.60 -3.94 6.50
C GLY A 138 2.59 -2.80 6.69
N ILE A 139 2.57 -2.16 7.86
CA ILE A 139 3.50 -1.09 8.24
C ILE A 139 4.93 -1.61 8.33
N ALA A 140 5.15 -2.78 8.96
CA ALA A 140 6.49 -3.36 9.08
C ALA A 140 7.12 -3.59 7.70
N MET A 141 6.34 -4.13 6.74
CA MET A 141 6.77 -4.26 5.36
C MET A 141 7.02 -2.89 4.72
N GLY A 142 6.13 -1.92 4.96
CA GLY A 142 6.27 -0.55 4.47
C GLY A 142 7.56 0.12 4.92
N ILE A 143 7.90 0.03 6.22
CA ILE A 143 9.16 0.56 6.78
C ILE A 143 10.37 -0.09 6.12
N ALA A 144 10.36 -1.43 5.96
CA ALA A 144 11.45 -2.15 5.32
C ALA A 144 11.67 -1.68 3.86
N LEU A 145 10.57 -1.43 3.12
CA LEU A 145 10.65 -0.91 1.75
C LEU A 145 11.16 0.54 1.70
N VAL A 146 10.69 1.43 2.60
CA VAL A 146 11.19 2.81 2.70
C VAL A 146 12.70 2.83 2.96
N MET A 147 13.17 1.93 3.82
CA MET A 147 14.59 1.83 4.21
C MET A 147 15.42 0.94 3.30
N TYR A 148 14.85 0.41 2.22
CA TYR A 148 15.58 -0.43 1.27
C TYR A 148 16.86 0.27 0.78
N ALA A 149 18.00 -0.44 0.82
CA ALA A 149 19.32 0.04 0.44
C ALA A 149 19.82 1.31 1.21
N LYS A 150 19.37 1.51 2.47
CA LYS A 150 19.87 2.62 3.32
C LYS A 150 20.98 2.22 4.30
N GLU A 151 21.43 0.95 4.24
CA GLU A 151 22.59 0.45 5.00
C GLU A 151 22.63 0.95 6.46
N ALA A 152 23.66 1.73 6.85
CA ALA A 152 23.86 2.20 8.22
C ALA A 152 22.64 2.94 8.83
N LYS A 153 21.83 3.63 8.02
CA LYS A 153 20.58 4.25 8.51
C LYS A 153 19.53 3.20 8.84
N ALA A 154 19.46 2.11 8.05
CA ALA A 154 18.58 1.01 8.32
C ALA A 154 18.99 0.26 9.59
N ASP A 155 20.29 0.00 9.78
CA ASP A 155 20.83 -0.66 10.98
C ASP A 155 20.49 0.14 12.24
N SER A 156 20.69 1.45 12.23
CA SER A 156 20.35 2.34 13.35
C SER A 156 18.86 2.30 13.68
N LEU A 157 18.00 2.28 12.67
CA LEU A 157 16.54 2.17 12.87
C LEU A 157 16.16 0.79 13.44
N ILE A 158 16.77 -0.29 12.94
CA ILE A 158 16.55 -1.65 13.43
C ILE A 158 16.94 -1.76 14.91
N GLU A 159 18.13 -1.24 15.29
CA GLU A 159 18.57 -1.21 16.69
C GLU A 159 17.57 -0.47 17.59
N GLN A 160 17.08 0.68 17.13
CA GLN A 160 16.06 1.45 17.85
C GLN A 160 14.76 0.67 18.03
N LEU A 161 14.27 0.04 16.97
CA LEU A 161 13.03 -0.74 17.00
C LEU A 161 13.15 -2.03 17.85
N LEU A 162 14.34 -2.63 17.91
CA LEU A 162 14.60 -3.79 18.77
C LEU A 162 14.66 -3.45 20.27
N GLN A 163 15.02 -2.21 20.62
CA GLN A 163 15.02 -1.72 22.00
C GLN A 163 13.62 -1.34 22.49
N ASP A 164 12.65 -1.29 21.60
CA ASP A 164 11.30 -0.88 21.91
C ASP A 164 10.57 -1.91 22.80
N LYS A 165 9.83 -1.43 23.80
CA LYS A 165 9.10 -2.29 24.77
C LYS A 165 7.99 -3.12 24.13
N VAL A 166 7.53 -2.73 22.94
CA VAL A 166 6.56 -3.46 22.13
C VAL A 166 7.15 -3.63 20.73
N PRO A 167 8.00 -4.64 20.52
CA PRO A 167 8.69 -4.80 19.26
C PRO A 167 7.69 -5.00 18.12
N ILE A 168 7.54 -4.00 17.26
CA ILE A 168 6.70 -4.03 16.05
C ILE A 168 7.01 -5.28 15.23
N PHE A 169 8.29 -5.64 15.10
CA PHE A 169 8.73 -6.83 14.38
C PHE A 169 8.38 -8.15 15.07
N LEU A 170 8.36 -8.22 16.40
CA LEU A 170 7.94 -9.43 17.11
C LEU A 170 6.43 -9.65 16.99
N ARG A 171 5.62 -8.58 17.01
CA ARG A 171 4.19 -8.66 16.74
C ARG A 171 3.90 -9.05 15.29
N ALA A 172 4.62 -8.47 14.33
CA ALA A 172 4.51 -8.86 12.92
C ALA A 172 4.96 -10.31 12.68
N HIS A 173 6.02 -10.77 13.38
CA HIS A 173 6.53 -12.14 13.26
C HIS A 173 5.55 -13.18 13.84
N SER A 174 4.94 -12.92 15.00
CA SER A 174 3.93 -13.81 15.59
C SER A 174 2.69 -13.93 14.70
N ALA A 175 2.30 -12.85 14.00
CA ALA A 175 1.16 -12.83 13.08
C ALA A 175 1.44 -13.54 11.73
N ILE A 176 2.72 -13.78 11.39
CA ILE A 176 3.10 -14.56 10.19
C ILE A 176 3.09 -16.07 10.49
N LEU A 177 3.29 -16.45 11.76
CA LEU A 177 3.38 -17.85 12.20
C LEU A 177 2.05 -18.40 12.74
N SER A 178 1.03 -17.57 12.91
CA SER A 178 -0.34 -17.94 13.27
C SER A 178 -1.26 -18.01 12.06
#